data_4ae64af1120868529a1aea47ead8d94c
#
_entry.id   4ae64af1120868529a1aea47ead8d94c
#
_cell.length_a   1.000
_cell.length_b   1.000
_cell.length_c   1.000
_cell.angle_alpha   90.00
_cell.angle_beta   90.00
_cell.angle_gamma   90.00
#
_symmetry.space_group_name_H-M   'P 1'
#
loop_
_entity.id
_entity.type
_entity.pdbx_description
1 polymer ?
#
loop_
_entity_poly.entity_id
_entity_poly.type
_entity_poly.pdbx_seq_one_letter_code
_entity_poly.pdbx_strand_id
1 'polypeptide(L)'
;AAEVATMRRFGESGRFIGLSDTWTLNEDWFTAVSVGAGDGAAYLPRYRVDGFVNRKLLASRQWVATLGAGYYRAPDGHIDRNISLGSTYYFESPWVVQAEVRFNNSSPGQVRTHQQFVAATWGRAKQTQVIARHGWGAEGYQAIGGGASLVNFDSRQTQLTLRQWVGPQWGFTAGVERYSNPFYDRNGAKLSLFWELP
;
A
#
# COMPACT_ATOMS: atom_id res chain seq x y z
N ALA A 1 8.65 5.16 -10.48
CA ALA A 1 8.89 3.72 -10.30
C ALA A 1 7.92 2.90 -11.16
N ALA A 2 8.32 1.69 -11.56
CA ALA A 2 7.47 0.72 -12.26
C ALA A 2 7.43 -0.59 -11.46
N GLU A 3 6.29 -1.24 -11.43
CA GLU A 3 6.09 -2.54 -10.77
C GLU A 3 5.43 -3.52 -11.76
N VAL A 4 5.95 -4.74 -11.80
CA VAL A 4 5.29 -5.88 -12.44
C VAL A 4 5.24 -7.00 -11.42
N ALA A 5 4.07 -7.53 -11.14
CA ALA A 5 3.88 -8.57 -10.16
C ALA A 5 3.05 -9.73 -10.72
N THR A 6 3.39 -10.95 -10.31
CA THR A 6 2.58 -12.14 -10.53
C THR A 6 2.17 -12.68 -9.17
N MET A 7 0.89 -12.94 -9.01
CA MET A 7 0.31 -13.39 -7.73
C MET A 7 -0.60 -14.58 -7.97
N ARG A 8 -0.75 -15.42 -6.92
CA ARG A 8 -1.74 -16.49 -6.91
C ARG A 8 -2.55 -16.42 -5.63
N ARG A 9 -3.87 -16.29 -5.76
CA ARG A 9 -4.81 -16.25 -4.64
C ARG A 9 -6.08 -17.02 -5.01
N PHE A 10 -6.69 -17.71 -4.06
CA PHE A 10 -7.95 -18.45 -4.26
C PHE A 10 -7.92 -19.43 -5.45
N GLY A 11 -6.74 -20.03 -5.72
CA GLY A 11 -6.54 -20.93 -6.86
C GLY A 11 -6.33 -20.24 -8.21
N GLU A 12 -6.53 -18.93 -8.31
CA GLU A 12 -6.39 -18.13 -9.52
C GLU A 12 -5.03 -17.44 -9.57
N SER A 13 -4.41 -17.39 -10.75
CA SER A 13 -3.17 -16.63 -11.00
C SER A 13 -3.51 -15.30 -11.66
N GLY A 14 -2.86 -14.23 -11.25
CA GLY A 14 -3.07 -12.90 -11.81
C GLY A 14 -1.77 -12.14 -11.95
N ARG A 15 -1.74 -11.18 -12.87
CA ARG A 15 -0.63 -10.27 -13.13
C ARG A 15 -1.08 -8.84 -12.90
N PHE A 16 -0.16 -8.04 -12.38
CA PHE A 16 -0.37 -6.62 -12.11
C PHE A 16 0.79 -5.82 -12.66
N ILE A 17 0.47 -4.68 -13.25
CA ILE A 17 1.45 -3.65 -13.63
C ILE A 17 1.09 -2.34 -12.93
N GLY A 18 2.09 -1.64 -12.41
CA GLY A 18 1.94 -0.36 -11.75
C GLY A 18 3.03 0.62 -12.13
N LEU A 19 2.68 1.90 -12.15
CA LEU A 19 3.60 3.03 -12.32
C LEU A 19 3.35 4.00 -11.19
N SER A 20 4.42 4.58 -10.66
CA SER A 20 4.32 5.65 -9.66
C SER A 20 5.42 6.69 -9.86
N ASP A 21 5.07 7.93 -9.55
CA ASP A 21 6.02 9.03 -9.60
C ASP A 21 5.80 9.98 -8.44
N THR A 22 6.86 10.73 -8.10
CA THR A 22 6.88 11.70 -7.00
C THR A 22 7.49 13.00 -7.50
N TRP A 23 6.74 14.10 -7.34
CA TRP A 23 7.18 15.42 -7.76
C TRP A 23 7.38 16.34 -6.55
N THR A 24 8.57 16.89 -6.41
CA THR A 24 8.86 17.95 -5.44
C THR A 24 8.38 19.27 -6.01
N LEU A 25 7.41 19.91 -5.33
CA LEU A 25 6.85 21.19 -5.75
C LEU A 25 7.70 22.36 -5.23
N ASN A 26 8.15 22.26 -3.99
CA ASN A 26 9.08 23.18 -3.32
C ASN A 26 9.74 22.46 -2.14
N GLU A 27 10.45 23.20 -1.29
CA GLU A 27 11.19 22.64 -0.16
C GLU A 27 10.29 21.91 0.86
N ASP A 28 9.03 22.34 1.01
CA ASP A 28 8.09 21.83 2.01
C ASP A 28 7.00 20.93 1.44
N TRP A 29 6.72 21.00 0.12
CA TRP A 29 5.63 20.29 -0.50
C TRP A 29 6.12 19.34 -1.59
N PHE A 30 5.58 18.13 -1.58
CA PHE A 30 5.73 17.16 -2.65
C PHE A 30 4.44 16.35 -2.85
N THR A 31 4.27 15.82 -4.06
CA THR A 31 3.12 14.99 -4.42
C THR A 31 3.59 13.63 -4.91
N ALA A 32 2.76 12.62 -4.74
CA ALA A 32 3.00 11.30 -5.31
C ALA A 32 1.72 10.81 -5.99
N VAL A 33 1.86 10.17 -7.15
CA VAL A 33 0.76 9.55 -7.88
C VAL A 33 1.15 8.13 -8.22
N SER A 34 0.22 7.20 -8.10
CA SER A 34 0.38 5.85 -8.60
C SER A 34 -0.83 5.41 -9.41
N VAL A 35 -0.59 4.67 -10.48
CA VAL A 35 -1.60 4.04 -11.31
C VAL A 35 -1.26 2.57 -11.48
N GLY A 36 -2.26 1.71 -11.62
CA GLY A 36 -2.01 0.30 -11.82
C GLY A 36 -3.21 -0.42 -12.42
N ALA A 37 -2.93 -1.55 -13.08
CA ALA A 37 -3.95 -2.40 -13.68
C ALA A 37 -3.58 -3.88 -13.52
N GLY A 38 -4.60 -4.72 -13.38
CA GLY A 38 -4.50 -6.17 -13.37
C GLY A 38 -5.03 -6.79 -14.66
N ASP A 39 -4.71 -8.06 -14.87
CA ASP A 39 -5.10 -8.85 -16.04
C ASP A 39 -6.52 -9.42 -15.98
N GLY A 40 -7.32 -9.06 -14.98
CA GLY A 40 -8.70 -9.48 -14.82
C GLY A 40 -8.93 -10.52 -13.74
N ALA A 41 -7.88 -11.01 -13.05
CA ALA A 41 -8.04 -11.85 -11.87
C ALA A 41 -8.92 -11.16 -10.82
N ALA A 42 -9.87 -11.89 -10.23
CA ALA A 42 -10.94 -11.35 -9.39
C ALA A 42 -10.42 -10.52 -8.18
N TYR A 43 -9.25 -10.84 -7.69
CA TYR A 43 -8.61 -10.18 -6.54
C TYR A 43 -7.65 -9.03 -6.91
N LEU A 44 -7.50 -8.72 -8.21
CA LEU A 44 -6.70 -7.60 -8.70
C LEU A 44 -7.60 -6.45 -9.18
N PRO A 45 -7.15 -5.20 -9.13
CA PRO A 45 -7.89 -4.11 -9.75
C PRO A 45 -7.95 -4.27 -11.26
N ARG A 46 -9.08 -3.98 -11.87
CA ARG A 46 -9.09 -3.67 -13.30
C ARG A 46 -8.23 -2.43 -13.58
N TYR A 47 -8.36 -1.42 -12.72
CA TYR A 47 -7.43 -0.30 -12.60
C TYR A 47 -7.57 0.37 -11.23
N ARG A 48 -6.48 0.98 -10.78
CA ARG A 48 -6.45 1.83 -9.59
C ARG A 48 -5.63 3.08 -9.85
N VAL A 49 -5.99 4.14 -9.14
CA VAL A 49 -5.26 5.42 -9.11
C VAL A 49 -5.22 5.90 -7.68
N ASP A 50 -4.03 6.25 -7.19
CA ASP A 50 -3.86 6.88 -5.88
C ASP A 50 -3.04 8.16 -6.04
N GLY A 51 -3.43 9.21 -5.35
CA GLY A 51 -2.73 10.48 -5.31
C GLY A 51 -2.54 10.96 -3.87
N PHE A 52 -1.37 11.56 -3.60
CA PHE A 52 -0.99 12.05 -2.27
C PHE A 52 -0.39 13.43 -2.36
N VAL A 53 -0.80 14.32 -1.46
CA VAL A 53 -0.16 15.61 -1.22
C VAL A 53 0.48 15.56 0.15
N ASN A 54 1.75 15.93 0.22
CA ASN A 54 2.59 15.82 1.40
C ASN A 54 3.16 17.18 1.77
N ARG A 55 3.13 17.52 3.05
CA ARG A 55 3.72 18.73 3.59
C ARG A 55 4.70 18.38 4.69
N LYS A 56 5.94 18.83 4.54
CA LYS A 56 6.95 18.79 5.60
C LYS A 56 6.65 19.89 6.60
N LEU A 57 6.60 19.52 7.86
CA LEU A 57 6.30 20.39 8.99
C LEU A 57 7.55 20.54 9.87
N LEU A 58 7.54 21.52 10.77
CA LEU A 58 8.66 21.91 11.61
C LEU A 58 9.81 22.53 10.81
N ALA A 59 10.65 23.33 11.45
CA ALA A 59 11.86 23.88 10.85
C ALA A 59 12.85 22.77 10.43
N SER A 60 12.88 21.64 11.16
CA SER A 60 13.69 20.46 10.86
C SER A 60 13.17 19.61 9.70
N ARG A 61 11.91 19.84 9.22
CA ARG A 61 11.25 19.06 8.18
C ARG A 61 11.13 17.55 8.48
N GLN A 62 11.29 17.18 9.74
CA GLN A 62 11.24 15.77 10.18
C GLN A 62 9.84 15.18 10.23
N TRP A 63 8.82 16.03 10.30
CA TRP A 63 7.42 15.59 10.31
C TRP A 63 6.74 15.87 8.98
N VAL A 64 6.12 14.87 8.39
CA VAL A 64 5.37 14.98 7.13
C VAL A 64 3.91 14.64 7.39
N ALA A 65 3.03 15.60 7.08
CA ALA A 65 1.59 15.36 7.01
C ALA A 65 1.21 14.99 5.57
N THR A 66 0.33 14.02 5.40
CA THR A 66 -0.11 13.48 4.11
C THR A 66 -1.62 13.52 4.01
N LEU A 67 -2.15 14.04 2.90
CA LEU A 67 -3.53 13.88 2.46
C LEU A 67 -3.53 13.02 1.19
N GLY A 68 -4.28 11.92 1.20
CA GLY A 68 -4.40 11.00 0.08
C GLY A 68 -5.82 10.87 -0.43
N ALA A 69 -5.96 10.52 -1.70
CA ALA A 69 -7.20 10.09 -2.32
C ALA A 69 -6.93 8.93 -3.27
N GLY A 70 -7.84 7.97 -3.32
CA GLY A 70 -7.70 6.79 -4.15
C GLY A 70 -9.00 6.38 -4.83
N TYR A 71 -8.83 5.76 -5.98
CA TYR A 71 -9.89 5.15 -6.77
C TYR A 71 -9.45 3.76 -7.21
N TYR A 72 -10.31 2.79 -6.96
CA TYR A 72 -10.10 1.39 -7.35
C TYR A 72 -11.35 0.88 -8.07
N ARG A 73 -11.19 0.17 -9.17
CA ARG A 73 -12.25 -0.55 -9.86
C ARG A 73 -11.89 -2.00 -9.99
N ALA A 74 -12.74 -2.88 -9.47
CA ALA A 74 -12.61 -4.33 -9.61
C ALA A 74 -13.07 -4.83 -10.99
N PRO A 75 -12.65 -6.03 -11.42
CA PRO A 75 -13.11 -6.66 -12.66
C PRO A 75 -14.63 -6.91 -12.71
N ASP A 76 -15.24 -7.21 -11.57
CA ASP A 76 -16.68 -7.46 -11.40
C ASP A 76 -17.52 -6.15 -11.36
N GLY A 77 -16.88 -5.00 -11.47
CA GLY A 77 -17.53 -3.69 -11.50
C GLY A 77 -17.62 -2.97 -10.14
N HIS A 78 -17.20 -3.58 -9.03
CA HIS A 78 -17.09 -2.87 -7.74
C HIS A 78 -16.14 -1.68 -7.86
N ILE A 79 -16.48 -0.60 -7.15
CA ILE A 79 -15.71 0.64 -7.12
C ILE A 79 -15.45 1.00 -5.67
N ASP A 80 -14.19 1.22 -5.31
CA ASP A 80 -13.78 1.79 -4.03
C ASP A 80 -13.20 3.19 -4.24
N ARG A 81 -13.65 4.13 -3.41
CA ARG A 81 -13.08 5.47 -3.30
C ARG A 81 -12.62 5.68 -1.89
N ASN A 82 -11.46 6.27 -1.73
CA ASN A 82 -10.95 6.54 -0.39
C ASN A 82 -10.35 7.93 -0.27
N ILE A 83 -10.35 8.41 0.97
CA ILE A 83 -9.56 9.56 1.42
C ILE A 83 -8.73 9.08 2.60
N SER A 84 -7.47 9.46 2.66
CA SER A 84 -6.58 9.11 3.76
C SER A 84 -5.89 10.33 4.36
N LEU A 85 -5.64 10.26 5.66
CA LEU A 85 -4.83 11.19 6.42
C LEU A 85 -3.66 10.43 7.00
N GLY A 86 -2.45 10.87 6.69
CA GLY A 86 -1.21 10.23 7.09
C GLY A 86 -0.28 11.17 7.85
N SER A 87 0.58 10.58 8.64
CA SER A 87 1.65 11.24 9.38
C SER A 87 2.90 10.38 9.33
N THR A 88 4.03 10.98 8.99
CA THR A 88 5.34 10.32 8.98
C THR A 88 6.33 11.16 9.77
N TYR A 89 7.03 10.55 10.71
CA TYR A 89 8.08 11.21 11.49
C TYR A 89 9.43 10.53 11.24
N TYR A 90 10.42 11.34 10.83
CA TYR A 90 11.80 10.94 10.59
C TYR A 90 12.65 11.32 11.79
N PHE A 91 13.15 10.32 12.52
CA PHE A 91 14.04 10.55 13.65
C PHE A 91 15.47 10.85 13.16
N GLU A 92 16.30 11.49 13.99
CA GLU A 92 17.74 11.63 13.73
C GLU A 92 18.46 10.27 13.69
N SER A 93 17.96 9.32 14.46
CA SER A 93 18.35 7.91 14.41
C SER A 93 17.78 7.22 13.14
N PRO A 94 18.21 6.00 12.80
CA PRO A 94 17.74 5.33 11.57
C PRO A 94 16.29 4.81 11.66
N TRP A 95 15.41 5.52 12.35
CA TRP A 95 14.00 5.17 12.49
C TRP A 95 13.10 6.16 11.73
N VAL A 96 12.07 5.59 11.10
CA VAL A 96 10.94 6.34 10.56
C VAL A 96 9.66 5.68 11.07
N VAL A 97 8.74 6.47 11.61
CA VAL A 97 7.43 5.98 12.08
C VAL A 97 6.33 6.64 11.25
N GLN A 98 5.35 5.83 10.85
CA GLN A 98 4.23 6.26 10.02
C GLN A 98 2.91 5.81 10.64
N ALA A 99 1.90 6.64 10.50
CA ALA A 99 0.51 6.30 10.83
C ALA A 99 -0.41 6.85 9.74
N GLU A 100 -1.49 6.14 9.43
CA GLU A 100 -2.50 6.55 8.46
C GLU A 100 -3.88 6.09 8.93
N VAL A 101 -4.88 6.93 8.70
CA VAL A 101 -6.29 6.54 8.72
C VAL A 101 -6.87 6.72 7.32
N ARG A 102 -7.63 5.73 6.87
CA ARG A 102 -8.26 5.70 5.54
C ARG A 102 -9.75 5.51 5.68
N PHE A 103 -10.52 6.36 5.05
CA PHE A 103 -11.97 6.29 4.94
C PHE A 103 -12.34 5.84 3.55
N ASN A 104 -13.05 4.71 3.45
CA ASN A 104 -13.44 4.10 2.18
C ASN A 104 -14.95 4.23 1.98
N ASN A 105 -15.35 4.35 0.72
CA ASN A 105 -16.74 4.23 0.27
C ASN A 105 -16.76 3.28 -0.93
N SER A 106 -17.38 2.12 -0.75
CA SER A 106 -17.45 1.03 -1.72
C SER A 106 -18.82 0.97 -2.37
N SER A 107 -18.87 0.76 -3.69
CA SER A 107 -20.08 0.65 -4.50
C SER A 107 -20.11 -0.72 -5.20
N PRO A 108 -21.26 -1.39 -5.32
CA PRO A 108 -22.61 -0.97 -4.95
C PRO A 108 -22.86 -0.93 -3.45
N GLY A 109 -23.97 -0.32 -3.02
CA GLY A 109 -24.43 -0.32 -1.62
C GLY A 109 -23.87 0.80 -0.75
N GLN A 110 -22.93 1.63 -1.23
CA GLN A 110 -22.31 2.74 -0.48
C GLN A 110 -21.76 2.29 0.90
N VAL A 111 -21.07 1.14 0.92
CA VAL A 111 -20.49 0.59 2.14
C VAL A 111 -19.36 1.49 2.61
N ARG A 112 -19.55 2.15 3.76
CA ARG A 112 -18.54 3.03 4.36
C ARG A 112 -17.75 2.29 5.40
N THR A 113 -16.44 2.29 5.26
CA THR A 113 -15.53 1.63 6.19
C THR A 113 -14.33 2.52 6.48
N HIS A 114 -13.58 2.18 7.53
CA HIS A 114 -12.34 2.87 7.84
C HIS A 114 -11.28 1.87 8.27
N GLN A 115 -10.04 2.18 7.93
CA GLN A 115 -8.87 1.38 8.25
C GLN A 115 -7.78 2.27 8.84
N GLN A 116 -7.00 1.72 9.76
CA GLN A 116 -5.84 2.35 10.35
C GLN A 116 -4.59 1.55 10.01
N PHE A 117 -3.48 2.25 9.84
CA PHE A 117 -2.17 1.66 9.59
C PHE A 117 -1.12 2.32 10.45
N VAL A 118 -0.21 1.52 10.98
CA VAL A 118 1.03 2.00 11.59
C VAL A 118 2.20 1.24 10.98
N ALA A 119 3.31 1.93 10.80
CA ALA A 119 4.55 1.29 10.34
C ALA A 119 5.75 1.89 11.05
N ALA A 120 6.76 1.05 11.26
CA ALA A 120 8.08 1.47 11.72
C ALA A 120 9.12 0.93 10.73
N THR A 121 9.98 1.81 10.25
CA THR A 121 11.12 1.46 9.41
C THR A 121 12.40 1.70 10.20
N TRP A 122 13.25 0.69 10.25
CA TRP A 122 14.61 0.80 10.77
C TRP A 122 15.60 0.64 9.63
N GLY A 123 16.67 1.44 9.66
CA GLY A 123 17.74 1.37 8.68
C GLY A 123 17.82 2.61 7.79
N ARG A 124 18.70 2.58 6.80
CA ARG A 124 18.98 3.70 5.91
C ARG A 124 18.78 3.34 4.46
N ALA A 125 18.33 4.31 3.67
CA ALA A 125 18.30 4.20 2.20
C ALA A 125 19.71 3.88 1.64
N LYS A 126 19.75 3.15 0.54
CA LYS A 126 20.98 2.63 -0.11
C LYS A 126 21.77 1.61 0.73
N GLN A 127 21.19 1.14 1.82
CA GLN A 127 21.74 0.09 2.68
C GLN A 127 20.66 -0.97 2.94
N THR A 128 20.40 -1.25 4.20
CA THR A 128 19.38 -2.18 4.65
C THR A 128 18.25 -1.40 5.31
N GLN A 129 17.01 -1.77 5.00
CA GLN A 129 15.84 -1.30 5.72
C GLN A 129 14.97 -2.47 6.14
N VAL A 130 14.50 -2.47 7.40
CA VAL A 130 13.51 -3.41 7.92
C VAL A 130 12.25 -2.60 8.22
N ILE A 131 11.12 -3.02 7.65
CA ILE A 131 9.85 -2.34 7.75
C ILE A 131 8.85 -3.28 8.39
N ALA A 132 8.33 -2.92 9.56
CA ALA A 132 7.20 -3.58 10.19
C ALA A 132 5.95 -2.71 9.98
N ARG A 133 4.86 -3.29 9.49
CA ARG A 133 3.59 -2.62 9.29
C ARG A 133 2.47 -3.44 9.89
N HIS A 134 1.53 -2.75 10.57
CA HIS A 134 0.30 -3.33 11.07
C HIS A 134 -0.88 -2.47 10.64
N GLY A 135 -1.91 -3.11 10.11
CA GLY A 135 -3.15 -2.47 9.70
C GLY A 135 -4.34 -3.20 10.30
N TRP A 136 -5.40 -2.46 10.60
CA TRP A 136 -6.66 -2.98 11.11
C TRP A 136 -7.82 -2.08 10.70
N GLY A 137 -9.04 -2.62 10.81
CA GLY A 137 -10.28 -1.90 10.53
C GLY A 137 -11.19 -2.67 9.60
N ALA A 138 -12.25 -2.02 9.14
CA ALA A 138 -13.26 -2.64 8.30
C ALA A 138 -12.92 -2.53 6.81
N GLU A 139 -13.19 -3.59 6.06
CA GLU A 139 -13.11 -3.64 4.59
C GLU A 139 -14.51 -3.62 3.98
N GLY A 140 -14.67 -2.88 2.87
CA GLY A 140 -15.95 -2.74 2.18
C GLY A 140 -16.31 -3.99 1.38
N TYR A 141 -15.43 -4.39 0.48
CA TYR A 141 -15.56 -5.55 -0.38
C TYR A 141 -14.24 -6.29 -0.55
N GLN A 142 -14.32 -7.61 -0.62
CA GLN A 142 -13.20 -8.47 -0.96
C GLN A 142 -13.67 -9.66 -1.81
N ALA A 143 -13.22 -9.76 -3.05
CA ALA A 143 -13.43 -10.93 -3.88
C ALA A 143 -12.63 -12.11 -3.33
N ILE A 144 -13.29 -13.27 -3.14
CA ILE A 144 -12.69 -14.50 -2.62
C ILE A 144 -12.66 -15.64 -3.65
N GLY A 145 -12.94 -15.33 -4.92
CA GLY A 145 -12.98 -16.29 -6.02
C GLY A 145 -14.37 -16.90 -6.23
N GLY A 146 -14.56 -17.58 -7.36
CA GLY A 146 -15.83 -18.23 -7.69
C GLY A 146 -17.04 -17.29 -7.79
N GLY A 147 -16.83 -16.00 -8.03
CA GLY A 147 -17.88 -14.99 -8.06
C GLY A 147 -18.39 -14.55 -6.69
N ALA A 148 -17.81 -15.06 -5.58
CA ALA A 148 -18.18 -14.69 -4.23
C ALA A 148 -17.37 -13.51 -3.72
N SER A 149 -17.98 -12.66 -2.89
CA SER A 149 -17.32 -11.56 -2.21
C SER A 149 -17.75 -11.45 -0.75
N LEU A 150 -16.83 -11.01 0.10
CA LEU A 150 -17.10 -10.62 1.48
C LEU A 150 -17.42 -9.13 1.52
N VAL A 151 -18.33 -8.73 2.39
CA VAL A 151 -18.81 -7.35 2.49
C VAL A 151 -18.84 -6.91 3.94
N ASN A 152 -18.27 -5.72 4.21
CA ASN A 152 -18.31 -5.04 5.50
C ASN A 152 -17.87 -5.93 6.67
N PHE A 153 -16.60 -6.24 6.72
CA PHE A 153 -16.00 -7.10 7.74
C PHE A 153 -14.70 -6.50 8.29
N ASP A 154 -14.39 -6.78 9.54
CA ASP A 154 -13.15 -6.36 10.16
C ASP A 154 -11.99 -7.24 9.70
N SER A 155 -10.83 -6.62 9.52
CA SER A 155 -9.59 -7.31 9.16
C SER A 155 -8.38 -6.79 9.93
N ARG A 156 -7.34 -7.60 9.98
CA ARG A 156 -6.02 -7.25 10.49
C ARG A 156 -4.96 -7.78 9.56
N GLN A 157 -3.95 -6.97 9.30
CA GLN A 157 -2.80 -7.36 8.48
C GLN A 157 -1.51 -6.93 9.15
N THR A 158 -0.57 -7.86 9.29
CA THR A 158 0.79 -7.59 9.77
C THR A 158 1.76 -7.98 8.68
N GLN A 159 2.71 -7.11 8.38
CA GLN A 159 3.76 -7.33 7.38
C GLN A 159 5.12 -7.02 7.98
N LEU A 160 6.10 -7.84 7.63
CA LEU A 160 7.51 -7.57 7.88
C LEU A 160 8.23 -7.63 6.53
N THR A 161 8.98 -6.57 6.21
CA THR A 161 9.66 -6.43 4.93
C THR A 161 11.12 -6.06 5.17
N LEU A 162 12.02 -6.79 4.53
CA LEU A 162 13.43 -6.45 4.37
C LEU A 162 13.61 -5.84 2.99
N ARG A 163 14.20 -4.64 2.90
CA ARG A 163 14.69 -4.05 1.67
C ARG A 163 16.20 -3.93 1.75
N GLN A 164 16.90 -4.60 0.84
CA GLN A 164 18.36 -4.66 0.80
C GLN A 164 18.89 -4.14 -0.53
N TRP A 165 19.72 -3.11 -0.49
CA TRP A 165 20.52 -2.71 -1.65
C TRP A 165 21.74 -3.61 -1.78
N VAL A 166 21.95 -4.15 -2.97
CA VAL A 166 23.10 -4.99 -3.33
C VAL A 166 24.12 -4.19 -4.14
N GLY A 167 23.62 -3.20 -4.88
CA GLY A 167 24.42 -2.24 -5.62
C GLY A 167 23.89 -0.82 -5.46
N PRO A 168 24.54 0.18 -6.07
CA PRO A 168 24.15 1.60 -5.91
C PRO A 168 22.73 1.90 -6.36
N GLN A 169 22.20 1.13 -7.32
CA GLN A 169 20.91 1.39 -7.96
C GLN A 169 19.95 0.21 -7.89
N TRP A 170 20.36 -0.94 -7.34
CA TRP A 170 19.51 -2.11 -7.33
C TRP A 170 19.60 -2.91 -6.03
N GLY A 171 18.61 -3.72 -5.82
CA GLY A 171 18.55 -4.61 -4.69
C GLY A 171 17.31 -5.49 -4.73
N PHE A 172 17.01 -6.10 -3.60
CA PHE A 172 15.83 -6.94 -3.45
C PHE A 172 14.99 -6.52 -2.25
N THR A 173 13.72 -6.90 -2.32
CA THR A 173 12.79 -6.79 -1.20
C THR A 173 12.24 -8.18 -0.90
N ALA A 174 12.38 -8.63 0.33
CA ALA A 174 11.78 -9.86 0.83
C ALA A 174 10.77 -9.51 1.92
N GLY A 175 9.60 -10.15 1.91
CA GLY A 175 8.57 -9.85 2.90
C GLY A 175 7.73 -11.05 3.24
N VAL A 176 7.16 -11.02 4.45
CA VAL A 176 6.15 -11.96 4.91
C VAL A 176 4.95 -11.18 5.40
N GLU A 177 3.76 -11.75 5.24
CA GLU A 177 2.53 -11.16 5.74
C GLU A 177 1.65 -12.20 6.42
N ARG A 178 0.92 -11.74 7.42
CA ARG A 178 -0.25 -12.42 7.98
C ARG A 178 -1.45 -11.50 7.87
N TYR A 179 -2.51 -12.03 7.31
CA TYR A 179 -3.81 -11.37 7.21
C TYR A 179 -4.85 -12.26 7.87
N SER A 180 -5.77 -11.65 8.61
CA SER A 180 -6.85 -12.33 9.32
C SER A 180 -8.14 -11.52 9.22
N ASN A 181 -9.24 -12.21 8.98
CA ASN A 181 -10.60 -11.69 9.05
C ASN A 181 -11.53 -12.76 9.66
N PRO A 182 -12.82 -12.49 9.91
CA PRO A 182 -13.74 -13.48 10.50
C PRO A 182 -13.95 -14.76 9.69
N PHE A 183 -13.54 -14.78 8.42
CA PHE A 183 -13.84 -15.86 7.48
C PHE A 183 -12.62 -16.71 7.16
N TYR A 184 -11.41 -16.13 7.16
CA TYR A 184 -10.16 -16.85 6.88
C TYR A 184 -8.91 -16.13 7.37
N ASP A 185 -7.86 -16.91 7.54
CA ASP A 185 -6.48 -16.46 7.70
C ASP A 185 -5.69 -16.66 6.42
N ARG A 186 -4.79 -15.75 6.10
CA ARG A 186 -3.87 -15.86 4.97
C ARG A 186 -2.45 -15.52 5.44
N ASN A 187 -1.50 -16.37 5.10
CA ASN A 187 -0.07 -16.10 5.21
C ASN A 187 0.49 -15.94 3.79
N GLY A 188 1.38 -14.99 3.62
CA GLY A 188 2.00 -14.68 2.33
C GLY A 188 3.48 -14.44 2.47
N ALA A 189 4.23 -14.71 1.38
CA ALA A 189 5.62 -14.32 1.22
C ALA A 189 5.78 -13.60 -0.12
N LYS A 190 6.66 -12.60 -0.15
CA LYS A 190 6.97 -11.81 -1.34
C LYS A 190 8.49 -11.74 -1.51
N LEU A 191 8.95 -11.89 -2.75
CA LEU A 191 10.31 -11.59 -3.16
C LEU A 191 10.22 -10.71 -4.41
N SER A 192 10.96 -9.60 -4.43
CA SER A 192 10.97 -8.67 -5.55
C SER A 192 12.39 -8.14 -5.78
N LEU A 193 12.72 -7.85 -7.01
CA LEU A 193 13.89 -7.07 -7.38
C LEU A 193 13.44 -5.63 -7.63
N PHE A 194 14.27 -4.67 -7.27
CA PHE A 194 14.05 -3.27 -7.62
C PHE A 194 15.29 -2.68 -8.28
N TRP A 195 15.05 -1.73 -9.16
CA TRP A 195 16.07 -0.93 -9.81
C TRP A 195 15.68 0.54 -9.74
N GLU A 196 16.60 1.40 -9.31
CA GLU A 196 16.42 2.85 -9.26
C GLU A 196 17.09 3.44 -10.50
N LEU A 197 16.31 4.13 -11.32
CA LEU A 197 16.84 4.85 -12.47
C LEU A 197 17.59 6.11 -11.98
N PRO A 198 18.64 6.54 -12.67
CA PRO A 198 19.40 7.75 -12.34
C PRO A 198 18.56 9.01 -12.46
#